data_3ba35a2fa3ef10d8000d76f1815e7122
#
_entry.id   3ba35a2fa3ef10d8000d76f1815e7122
#
_cell.length_a   1.000
_cell.length_b   1.000
_cell.length_c   1.000
_cell.angle_alpha   90.00
_cell.angle_beta   90.00
_cell.angle_gamma   90.00
#
_symmetry.space_group_name_H-M   'P 1'
#
loop_
_entity.id
_entity.type
_entity.pdbx_description
1 polymer ?
#
loop_
_entity_poly.entity_id
_entity_poly.type
_entity_poly.pdbx_seq_one_letter_code
_entity_poly.pdbx_strand_id
1 'polypeptide(L)'
;MGVSGNRLTTTVKKILPYILSSLLVISFWKLWTWTDNYAFSPKGKELLILDIALTSIFIYKTIFWLVIANLTVFTIQKFRLRNYKIAGVIFSLILLFYFLVGQYVNNKCAFHYYSVFINQSTMEEQLTRPILEAGYQIGPIITENIADKEMKYRRYAIGGLEQIKYKPATSTLTKILLDKSEIDVFRADAYQALTTFDTEETRKILMDFKNQTTDSTDKKVVELGEYFIKNK
;
A
#
# COMPACT_ATOMS: atom_id res chain seq x y z
N MET A 1 -16.84 25.65 -50.64
CA MET A 1 -16.58 25.80 -49.20
C MET A 1 -17.05 24.55 -48.42
N GLY A 2 -16.41 23.38 -48.54
CA GLY A 2 -16.91 22.12 -47.94
C GLY A 2 -15.84 21.19 -47.32
N VAL A 3 -14.57 21.60 -47.29
CA VAL A 3 -13.44 20.70 -46.93
C VAL A 3 -12.99 20.85 -45.45
N SER A 4 -13.38 21.92 -44.76
CA SER A 4 -12.91 22.21 -43.39
C SER A 4 -13.58 21.34 -42.29
N GLY A 5 -14.87 21.02 -42.44
CA GLY A 5 -15.62 20.29 -41.39
C GLY A 5 -15.17 18.83 -41.20
N ASN A 6 -14.77 18.15 -42.26
CA ASN A 6 -14.41 16.73 -42.20
C ASN A 6 -13.02 16.47 -41.54
N ARG A 7 -12.09 17.42 -41.59
CA ARG A 7 -10.76 17.29 -40.99
C ARG A 7 -10.84 17.45 -39.45
N LEU A 8 -11.63 18.40 -38.97
CA LEU A 8 -11.84 18.67 -37.54
C LEU A 8 -12.46 17.45 -36.81
N THR A 9 -13.49 16.84 -37.40
CA THR A 9 -14.16 15.66 -36.84
C THR A 9 -13.23 14.45 -36.77
N THR A 10 -12.34 14.28 -37.76
CA THR A 10 -11.38 13.19 -37.81
C THR A 10 -10.27 13.36 -36.76
N THR A 11 -9.80 14.58 -36.52
CA THR A 11 -8.78 14.90 -35.52
C THR A 11 -9.35 14.71 -34.10
N VAL A 12 -10.56 15.19 -33.84
CA VAL A 12 -11.24 15.02 -32.55
C VAL A 12 -11.41 13.53 -32.21
N LYS A 13 -11.86 12.71 -33.17
CA LYS A 13 -12.02 11.24 -32.95
C LYS A 13 -10.70 10.55 -32.61
N LYS A 14 -9.56 11.04 -33.07
CA LYS A 14 -8.23 10.48 -32.75
C LYS A 14 -7.76 10.88 -31.35
N ILE A 15 -8.05 12.10 -30.89
CA ILE A 15 -7.56 12.67 -29.62
C ILE A 15 -8.48 12.30 -28.45
N LEU A 16 -9.78 12.17 -28.70
CA LEU A 16 -10.79 11.89 -27.67
C LEU A 16 -10.45 10.72 -26.72
N PRO A 17 -9.95 9.54 -27.20
CA PRO A 17 -9.59 8.44 -26.29
C PRO A 17 -8.48 8.81 -25.31
N TYR A 18 -7.51 9.65 -25.69
CA TYR A 18 -6.44 10.12 -24.79
C TYR A 18 -6.98 11.06 -23.72
N ILE A 19 -7.87 11.97 -24.10
CA ILE A 19 -8.51 12.89 -23.16
C ILE A 19 -9.34 12.09 -22.14
N LEU A 20 -10.18 11.17 -22.61
CA LEU A 20 -11.02 10.35 -21.73
C LEU A 20 -10.20 9.47 -20.78
N SER A 21 -9.15 8.80 -21.28
CA SER A 21 -8.28 8.00 -20.43
C SER A 21 -7.53 8.84 -19.40
N SER A 22 -7.09 10.04 -19.78
CA SER A 22 -6.40 10.95 -18.87
C SER A 22 -7.33 11.49 -17.78
N LEU A 23 -8.55 11.90 -18.15
CA LEU A 23 -9.56 12.34 -17.17
C LEU A 23 -9.92 11.24 -16.20
N LEU A 24 -10.08 10.00 -16.66
CA LEU A 24 -10.38 8.85 -15.83
C LEU A 24 -9.26 8.59 -14.80
N VAL A 25 -8.01 8.60 -15.24
CA VAL A 25 -6.84 8.41 -14.34
C VAL A 25 -6.78 9.51 -13.27
N ILE A 26 -6.91 10.78 -13.69
CA ILE A 26 -6.85 11.92 -12.76
C ILE A 26 -8.00 11.83 -11.74
N SER A 27 -9.23 11.57 -12.20
CA SER A 27 -10.40 11.47 -11.33
C SER A 27 -10.26 10.32 -10.33
N PHE A 28 -9.79 9.15 -10.79
CA PHE A 28 -9.56 7.99 -9.93
C PHE A 28 -8.59 8.32 -8.79
N TRP A 29 -7.39 8.82 -9.12
CA TRP A 29 -6.40 9.12 -8.09
C TRP A 29 -6.80 10.30 -7.22
N LYS A 30 -7.54 11.30 -7.72
CA LYS A 30 -8.06 12.40 -6.90
C LYS A 30 -9.07 11.89 -5.88
N LEU A 31 -9.99 11.02 -6.25
CA LEU A 31 -10.95 10.40 -5.34
C LEU A 31 -10.24 9.49 -4.32
N TRP A 32 -9.23 8.74 -4.75
CA TRP A 32 -8.50 7.82 -3.89
C TRP A 32 -7.70 8.53 -2.81
N THR A 33 -7.08 9.68 -3.14
CA THR A 33 -6.26 10.50 -2.25
C THR A 33 -7.05 11.67 -1.63
N TRP A 34 -8.38 11.56 -1.54
CA TRP A 34 -9.18 12.58 -0.90
C TRP A 34 -8.91 12.62 0.59
N THR A 35 -8.62 13.81 1.13
CA THR A 35 -8.23 14.01 2.53
C THR A 35 -9.27 13.50 3.52
N ASP A 36 -10.57 13.70 3.21
CA ASP A 36 -11.67 13.25 4.08
C ASP A 36 -11.70 11.73 4.32
N ASN A 37 -11.05 10.95 3.44
CA ASN A 37 -10.90 9.50 3.68
C ASN A 37 -9.99 9.17 4.87
N TYR A 38 -9.23 10.14 5.38
CA TYR A 38 -8.19 9.96 6.39
C TYR A 38 -8.29 10.96 7.55
N ALA A 39 -9.24 11.90 7.52
CA ALA A 39 -9.38 12.94 8.52
C ALA A 39 -10.83 13.21 8.90
N PHE A 40 -11.21 12.93 10.17
CA PHE A 40 -12.52 13.29 10.70
C PHE A 40 -12.62 14.74 11.17
N SER A 41 -11.56 15.23 11.77
CA SER A 41 -11.47 16.57 12.33
C SER A 41 -10.13 17.16 11.97
N PRO A 42 -9.99 17.66 10.74
CA PRO A 42 -8.72 18.20 10.28
C PRO A 42 -8.28 19.38 11.16
N LYS A 43 -7.10 19.28 11.79
CA LYS A 43 -6.55 20.34 12.66
C LYS A 43 -5.02 20.44 12.49
N GLY A 44 -4.57 21.69 12.36
CA GLY A 44 -3.19 22.08 12.57
C GLY A 44 -2.14 21.39 11.70
N LYS A 45 -0.99 21.10 12.31
CA LYS A 45 0.20 20.60 11.62
C LYS A 45 0.02 19.19 11.02
N GLU A 46 -0.73 18.32 11.70
CA GLU A 46 -0.95 16.96 11.24
C GLU A 46 -1.76 16.93 9.93
N LEU A 47 -2.78 17.79 9.81
CA LEU A 47 -3.53 17.94 8.56
C LEU A 47 -2.63 18.41 7.41
N LEU A 48 -1.75 19.39 7.65
CA LEU A 48 -0.84 19.87 6.62
C LEU A 48 0.10 18.76 6.13
N ILE A 49 0.65 17.96 7.05
CA ILE A 49 1.51 16.82 6.70
C ILE A 49 0.71 15.78 5.90
N LEU A 50 -0.52 15.49 6.31
CA LEU A 50 -1.43 14.57 5.63
C LEU A 50 -1.72 15.04 4.19
N ASP A 51 -2.06 16.32 4.00
CA ASP A 51 -2.33 16.91 2.68
C ASP A 51 -1.10 16.86 1.76
N ILE A 52 0.08 17.15 2.30
CA ILE A 52 1.34 17.06 1.54
C ILE A 52 1.59 15.61 1.12
N ALA A 53 1.42 14.65 2.02
CA ALA A 53 1.63 13.24 1.73
C ALA A 53 0.64 12.73 0.66
N LEU A 54 -0.66 13.01 0.82
CA LEU A 54 -1.70 12.62 -0.13
C LEU A 54 -1.52 13.29 -1.50
N THR A 55 -1.15 14.57 -1.53
CA THR A 55 -0.83 15.29 -2.78
C THR A 55 0.38 14.65 -3.47
N SER A 56 1.41 14.27 -2.72
CA SER A 56 2.58 13.60 -3.28
C SER A 56 2.21 12.24 -3.89
N ILE A 57 1.44 11.42 -3.19
CA ILE A 57 0.93 10.14 -3.70
C ILE A 57 0.10 10.37 -4.97
N PHE A 58 -0.81 11.36 -4.95
CA PHE A 58 -1.62 11.73 -6.10
C PHE A 58 -0.76 12.05 -7.32
N ILE A 59 0.25 12.90 -7.17
CA ILE A 59 1.14 13.31 -8.28
C ILE A 59 1.91 12.11 -8.83
N TYR A 60 2.61 11.34 -7.96
CA TYR A 60 3.40 10.18 -8.40
C TYR A 60 2.54 9.13 -9.12
N LYS A 61 1.41 8.75 -8.53
CA LYS A 61 0.51 7.74 -9.10
C LYS A 61 -0.16 8.25 -10.37
N THR A 62 -0.62 9.50 -10.38
CA THR A 62 -1.29 10.09 -11.57
C THR A 62 -0.33 10.15 -12.74
N ILE A 63 0.88 10.69 -12.59
CA ILE A 63 1.86 10.77 -13.68
C ILE A 63 2.19 9.37 -14.22
N PHE A 64 2.47 8.42 -13.34
CA PHE A 64 2.77 7.05 -13.73
C PHE A 64 1.65 6.41 -14.55
N TRP A 65 0.41 6.49 -14.07
CA TRP A 65 -0.72 5.89 -14.75
C TRP A 65 -1.17 6.66 -15.99
N LEU A 66 -0.96 7.99 -16.07
CA LEU A 66 -1.17 8.76 -17.29
C LEU A 66 -0.27 8.28 -18.43
N VAL A 67 1.01 8.03 -18.14
CA VAL A 67 1.94 7.50 -19.14
C VAL A 67 1.46 6.13 -19.63
N ILE A 68 1.15 5.21 -18.73
CA ILE A 68 0.66 3.87 -19.07
C ILE A 68 -0.64 3.93 -19.87
N ALA A 69 -1.63 4.70 -19.42
CA ALA A 69 -2.94 4.81 -20.07
C ALA A 69 -2.81 5.36 -21.51
N ASN A 70 -2.02 6.41 -21.69
CA ASN A 70 -1.84 7.00 -23.02
C ASN A 70 -1.04 6.09 -23.97
N LEU A 71 0.00 5.40 -23.48
CA LEU A 71 0.71 4.40 -24.26
C LEU A 71 -0.19 3.21 -24.62
N THR A 72 -1.09 2.80 -23.72
CA THR A 72 -2.07 1.75 -23.99
C THR A 72 -3.06 2.16 -25.07
N VAL A 73 -3.61 3.40 -25.01
CA VAL A 73 -4.48 3.95 -26.06
C VAL A 73 -3.75 3.94 -27.41
N PHE A 74 -2.48 4.37 -27.43
CA PHE A 74 -1.66 4.38 -28.65
C PHE A 74 -1.43 2.96 -29.19
N THR A 75 -1.15 2.00 -28.34
CA THR A 75 -0.99 0.59 -28.72
C THR A 75 -2.26 0.03 -29.35
N ILE A 76 -3.43 0.29 -28.75
CA ILE A 76 -4.73 -0.13 -29.29
C ILE A 76 -4.99 0.49 -30.67
N GLN A 77 -4.65 1.79 -30.85
CA GLN A 77 -4.80 2.43 -32.17
C GLN A 77 -3.89 1.79 -33.22
N LYS A 78 -2.63 1.46 -32.91
CA LYS A 78 -1.72 0.77 -33.83
C LYS A 78 -2.20 -0.64 -34.16
N PHE A 79 -2.74 -1.35 -33.17
CA PHE A 79 -3.33 -2.68 -33.38
C PHE A 79 -4.54 -2.62 -34.32
N ARG A 80 -5.45 -1.65 -34.13
CA ARG A 80 -6.60 -1.43 -35.04
C ARG A 80 -6.19 -1.10 -36.47
N LEU A 81 -5.04 -0.41 -36.65
CA LEU A 81 -4.46 -0.11 -37.95
C LEU A 81 -3.66 -1.29 -38.54
N ARG A 82 -3.74 -2.49 -37.97
CA ARG A 82 -3.03 -3.71 -38.34
C ARG A 82 -1.49 -3.58 -38.31
N ASN A 83 -0.95 -2.59 -37.58
CA ASN A 83 0.49 -2.43 -37.42
C ASN A 83 0.99 -3.17 -36.17
N TYR A 84 0.91 -4.50 -36.23
CA TYR A 84 1.19 -5.40 -35.11
C TYR A 84 2.64 -5.31 -34.60
N LYS A 85 3.60 -5.07 -35.49
CA LYS A 85 5.03 -4.93 -35.09
C LYS A 85 5.22 -3.76 -34.13
N ILE A 86 4.71 -2.57 -34.50
CA ILE A 86 4.82 -1.38 -33.66
C ILE A 86 4.00 -1.56 -32.37
N ALA A 87 2.78 -2.11 -32.46
CA ALA A 87 1.95 -2.38 -31.28
C ALA A 87 2.67 -3.32 -30.27
N GLY A 88 3.33 -4.37 -30.77
CA GLY A 88 4.10 -5.31 -29.93
C GLY A 88 5.31 -4.64 -29.26
N VAL A 89 6.07 -3.83 -29.97
CA VAL A 89 7.21 -3.08 -29.39
C VAL A 89 6.72 -2.14 -28.28
N ILE A 90 5.65 -1.37 -28.52
CA ILE A 90 5.12 -0.45 -27.50
C ILE A 90 4.60 -1.20 -26.30
N PHE A 91 3.90 -2.31 -26.48
CA PHE A 91 3.43 -3.15 -25.38
C PHE A 91 4.59 -3.65 -24.53
N SER A 92 5.68 -4.12 -25.12
CA SER A 92 6.89 -4.53 -24.39
C SER A 92 7.51 -3.38 -23.60
N LEU A 93 7.54 -2.17 -24.18
CA LEU A 93 8.01 -0.97 -23.50
C LEU A 93 7.10 -0.58 -22.31
N ILE A 94 5.77 -0.74 -22.44
CA ILE A 94 4.83 -0.53 -21.31
C ILE A 94 5.14 -1.50 -20.18
N LEU A 95 5.36 -2.77 -20.47
CA LEU A 95 5.70 -3.76 -19.43
C LEU A 95 7.02 -3.40 -18.75
N LEU A 96 8.06 -3.08 -19.49
CA LEU A 96 9.34 -2.65 -18.95
C LEU A 96 9.20 -1.41 -18.06
N PHE A 97 8.49 -0.39 -18.54
CA PHE A 97 8.19 0.82 -17.78
C PHE A 97 7.41 0.51 -16.51
N TYR A 98 6.39 -0.34 -16.59
CA TYR A 98 5.58 -0.75 -15.44
C TYR A 98 6.45 -1.38 -14.34
N PHE A 99 7.35 -2.31 -14.70
CA PHE A 99 8.20 -2.97 -13.71
C PHE A 99 9.27 -2.03 -13.13
N LEU A 100 10.01 -1.30 -13.96
CA LEU A 100 11.13 -0.48 -13.49
C LEU A 100 10.65 0.81 -12.80
N VAL A 101 9.80 1.57 -13.48
CA VAL A 101 9.33 2.86 -12.95
C VAL A 101 8.24 2.65 -11.90
N GLY A 102 7.41 1.60 -12.03
CA GLY A 102 6.41 1.24 -11.04
C GLY A 102 7.02 0.92 -9.68
N GLN A 103 8.10 0.14 -9.65
CA GLN A 103 8.84 -0.15 -8.42
C GLN A 103 9.37 1.14 -7.77
N TYR A 104 9.97 2.02 -8.54
CA TYR A 104 10.46 3.31 -8.05
C TYR A 104 9.33 4.17 -7.46
N VAL A 105 8.21 4.31 -8.20
CA VAL A 105 7.04 5.08 -7.77
C VAL A 105 6.44 4.50 -6.49
N ASN A 106 6.31 3.16 -6.41
CA ASN A 106 5.76 2.51 -5.22
C ASN A 106 6.66 2.72 -4.00
N ASN A 107 7.98 2.62 -4.14
CA ASN A 107 8.92 2.89 -3.06
C ASN A 107 8.82 4.35 -2.57
N LYS A 108 8.69 5.32 -3.49
CA LYS A 108 8.49 6.74 -3.11
C LYS A 108 7.15 6.95 -2.42
N CYS A 109 6.07 6.34 -2.94
CA CYS A 109 4.77 6.43 -2.31
C CYS A 109 4.73 5.75 -0.92
N ALA A 110 5.50 4.69 -0.68
CA ALA A 110 5.52 4.01 0.61
C ALA A 110 5.89 4.96 1.77
N PHE A 111 6.87 5.84 1.56
CA PHE A 111 7.22 6.87 2.55
C PHE A 111 6.05 7.83 2.83
N HIS A 112 5.34 8.27 1.78
CA HIS A 112 4.19 9.14 1.95
C HIS A 112 3.00 8.41 2.59
N TYR A 113 2.76 7.15 2.25
CA TYR A 113 1.76 6.32 2.92
C TYR A 113 2.07 6.12 4.40
N TYR A 114 3.34 5.97 4.79
CA TYR A 114 3.72 5.96 6.19
C TYR A 114 3.38 7.30 6.88
N SER A 115 3.65 8.43 6.21
CA SER A 115 3.25 9.74 6.73
C SER A 115 1.72 9.86 6.88
N VAL A 116 0.93 9.32 5.93
CA VAL A 116 -0.53 9.24 6.06
C VAL A 116 -0.92 8.38 7.26
N PHE A 117 -0.32 7.19 7.40
CA PHE A 117 -0.61 6.27 8.50
C PHE A 117 -0.43 6.92 9.88
N ILE A 118 0.67 7.64 10.10
CA ILE A 118 0.98 8.25 11.40
C ILE A 118 0.15 9.51 11.67
N ASN A 119 -0.21 10.30 10.65
CA ASN A 119 -0.88 11.59 10.82
C ASN A 119 -2.39 11.53 10.57
N GLN A 120 -2.93 10.38 10.18
CA GLN A 120 -4.37 10.22 9.98
C GLN A 120 -5.16 10.30 11.30
N SER A 121 -6.44 10.68 11.17
CA SER A 121 -7.46 10.63 12.22
C SER A 121 -8.74 10.10 11.58
N THR A 122 -8.91 8.78 11.59
CA THR A 122 -10.02 8.08 10.93
C THR A 122 -10.56 6.97 11.82
N MET A 123 -11.58 6.23 11.37
CA MET A 123 -12.12 5.07 12.11
C MET A 123 -11.05 3.99 12.26
N GLU A 124 -11.10 3.24 13.35
CA GLU A 124 -10.13 2.19 13.66
C GLU A 124 -9.98 1.17 12.52
N GLU A 125 -11.08 0.79 11.89
CA GLU A 125 -11.12 -0.15 10.77
C GLU A 125 -10.38 0.35 9.52
N GLN A 126 -10.19 1.66 9.41
CA GLN A 126 -9.52 2.31 8.30
C GLN A 126 -8.02 2.59 8.57
N LEU A 127 -7.57 2.43 9.83
CA LEU A 127 -6.22 2.81 10.23
C LEU A 127 -5.12 2.05 9.47
N THR A 128 -5.33 0.78 9.13
CA THR A 128 -4.37 -0.02 8.35
C THR A 128 -4.38 0.27 6.86
N ARG A 129 -5.39 0.99 6.35
CA ARG A 129 -5.58 1.24 4.92
C ARG A 129 -4.34 1.81 4.22
N PRO A 130 -3.62 2.83 4.74
CA PRO A 130 -2.40 3.32 4.09
C PRO A 130 -1.30 2.26 3.95
N ILE A 131 -1.21 1.33 4.91
CA ILE A 131 -0.24 0.21 4.86
C ILE A 131 -0.63 -0.75 3.73
N LEU A 132 -1.92 -1.09 3.62
CA LEU A 132 -2.42 -1.98 2.58
C LEU A 132 -2.27 -1.39 1.18
N GLU A 133 -2.52 -0.08 1.03
CA GLU A 133 -2.37 0.64 -0.23
C GLU A 133 -0.91 0.77 -0.68
N ALA A 134 0.01 0.95 0.25
CA ALA A 134 1.44 0.94 -0.02
C ALA A 134 1.97 -0.47 -0.35
N GLY A 135 1.33 -1.50 0.23
CA GLY A 135 1.71 -2.89 0.04
C GLY A 135 3.08 -3.23 0.62
N TYR A 136 3.78 -4.18 -0.03
CA TYR A 136 5.05 -4.72 0.46
C TYR A 136 6.16 -3.66 0.67
N GLN A 137 6.13 -2.56 -0.09
CA GLN A 137 7.15 -1.51 -0.07
C GLN A 137 7.20 -0.69 1.22
N ILE A 138 6.11 -0.63 2.00
CA ILE A 138 6.10 0.05 3.29
C ILE A 138 6.69 -0.81 4.42
N GLY A 139 6.79 -2.12 4.19
CA GLY A 139 7.23 -3.10 5.18
C GLY A 139 8.53 -2.73 5.90
N PRO A 140 9.61 -2.33 5.21
CA PRO A 140 10.86 -1.92 5.88
C PRO A 140 10.65 -0.77 6.86
N ILE A 141 9.89 0.27 6.44
CA ILE A 141 9.64 1.46 7.25
C ILE A 141 8.84 1.09 8.51
N ILE A 142 7.78 0.31 8.35
CA ILE A 142 6.97 -0.15 9.49
C ILE A 142 7.82 -1.02 10.43
N THR A 143 8.60 -1.97 9.89
CA THR A 143 9.41 -2.90 10.69
C THR A 143 10.44 -2.17 11.56
N GLU A 144 11.05 -1.11 11.05
CA GLU A 144 11.98 -0.27 11.80
C GLU A 144 11.26 0.47 12.93
N ASN A 145 10.09 1.05 12.64
CA ASN A 145 9.38 1.91 13.59
C ASN A 145 8.60 1.15 14.67
N ILE A 146 8.13 -0.07 14.43
CA ILE A 146 7.42 -0.86 15.47
C ILE A 146 8.32 -1.27 16.65
N ALA A 147 9.64 -1.13 16.52
CA ALA A 147 10.56 -1.33 17.65
C ALA A 147 10.41 -0.22 18.72
N ASP A 148 9.95 0.96 18.34
CA ASP A 148 9.63 2.05 19.26
C ASP A 148 8.30 1.76 19.99
N LYS A 149 8.36 1.64 21.32
CA LYS A 149 7.18 1.36 22.16
C LYS A 149 6.16 2.51 22.16
N GLU A 150 6.60 3.73 21.89
CA GLU A 150 5.78 4.94 21.84
C GLU A 150 5.20 5.22 20.44
N MET A 151 5.43 4.34 19.47
CA MET A 151 4.93 4.51 18.11
C MET A 151 3.41 4.66 18.11
N LYS A 152 2.91 5.77 17.55
CA LYS A 152 1.48 5.99 17.33
C LYS A 152 0.91 4.89 16.42
N TYR A 153 -0.23 4.34 16.80
CA TYR A 153 -0.92 3.26 16.08
C TYR A 153 -0.11 1.96 15.92
N ARG A 154 0.82 1.68 16.83
CA ARG A 154 1.74 0.54 16.78
C ARG A 154 1.02 -0.81 16.57
N ARG A 155 -0.12 -1.03 17.24
CA ARG A 155 -0.95 -2.22 17.06
C ARG A 155 -1.39 -2.41 15.61
N TYR A 156 -1.88 -1.33 14.99
CA TYR A 156 -2.32 -1.35 13.59
C TYR A 156 -1.15 -1.49 12.62
N ALA A 157 0.04 -1.04 13.00
CA ALA A 157 1.26 -1.25 12.25
C ALA A 157 1.66 -2.75 12.21
N ILE A 158 1.60 -3.43 13.37
CA ILE A 158 1.83 -4.89 13.47
C ILE A 158 0.79 -5.65 12.64
N GLY A 159 -0.50 -5.33 12.81
CA GLY A 159 -1.58 -5.92 12.01
C GLY A 159 -1.46 -5.63 10.50
N GLY A 160 -0.95 -4.45 10.14
CA GLY A 160 -0.66 -4.11 8.75
C GLY A 160 0.44 -4.98 8.14
N LEU A 161 1.55 -5.21 8.86
CA LEU A 161 2.61 -6.13 8.43
C LEU A 161 2.08 -7.57 8.23
N GLU A 162 1.20 -8.00 9.12
CA GLU A 162 0.52 -9.29 8.98
C GLU A 162 -0.31 -9.37 7.71
N GLN A 163 -1.15 -8.34 7.44
CA GLN A 163 -2.06 -8.31 6.30
C GLN A 163 -1.31 -8.28 4.95
N ILE A 164 -0.21 -7.52 4.86
CA ILE A 164 0.65 -7.51 3.66
C ILE A 164 1.64 -8.69 3.61
N LYS A 165 1.61 -9.57 4.63
CA LYS A 165 2.49 -10.75 4.77
C LYS A 165 3.97 -10.40 4.63
N TYR A 166 4.40 -9.33 5.31
CA TYR A 166 5.78 -8.87 5.24
C TYR A 166 6.72 -9.73 6.09
N LYS A 167 7.10 -10.89 5.58
CA LYS A 167 7.94 -11.88 6.26
C LYS A 167 9.30 -11.37 6.77
N PRO A 168 9.99 -10.37 6.13
CA PRO A 168 11.22 -9.84 6.69
C PRO A 168 11.08 -9.21 8.08
N ALA A 169 9.86 -8.90 8.56
CA ALA A 169 9.61 -8.42 9.91
C ALA A 169 9.71 -9.53 10.99
N THR A 170 9.91 -10.81 10.62
CA THR A 170 9.96 -11.95 11.56
C THR A 170 10.85 -11.68 12.77
N SER A 171 12.09 -11.21 12.57
CA SER A 171 13.02 -10.94 13.66
C SER A 171 12.52 -9.87 14.64
N THR A 172 11.95 -8.76 14.14
CA THR A 172 11.41 -7.68 14.97
C THR A 172 10.17 -8.13 15.73
N LEU A 173 9.26 -8.85 15.07
CA LEU A 173 8.05 -9.39 15.70
C LEU A 173 8.40 -10.45 16.77
N THR A 174 9.43 -11.26 16.54
CA THR A 174 9.93 -12.21 17.55
C THR A 174 10.46 -11.48 18.78
N LYS A 175 11.18 -10.38 18.62
CA LYS A 175 11.63 -9.57 19.75
C LYS A 175 10.45 -9.01 20.54
N ILE A 176 9.41 -8.51 19.88
CA ILE A 176 8.19 -8.02 20.54
C ILE A 176 7.49 -9.15 21.31
N LEU A 177 7.35 -10.34 20.69
CA LEU A 177 6.73 -11.51 21.34
C LEU A 177 7.47 -11.93 22.61
N LEU A 178 8.81 -11.93 22.59
CA LEU A 178 9.64 -12.41 23.69
C LEU A 178 9.92 -11.36 24.78
N ASP A 179 9.68 -10.08 24.50
CA ASP A 179 9.91 -9.00 25.48
C ASP A 179 8.84 -9.00 26.58
N LYS A 180 9.20 -9.51 27.77
CA LYS A 180 8.29 -9.54 28.92
C LYS A 180 7.95 -8.16 29.51
N SER A 181 8.66 -7.10 29.10
CA SER A 181 8.32 -5.72 29.46
C SER A 181 7.32 -5.09 28.48
N GLU A 182 6.96 -5.80 27.43
CA GLU A 182 5.95 -5.36 26.46
C GLU A 182 4.53 -5.67 26.95
N ILE A 183 3.57 -4.90 26.47
CA ILE A 183 2.15 -5.11 26.77
C ILE A 183 1.67 -6.42 26.13
N ASP A 184 0.93 -7.25 26.88
CA ASP A 184 0.45 -8.57 26.44
C ASP A 184 -0.27 -8.52 25.09
N VAL A 185 -1.04 -7.46 24.82
CA VAL A 185 -1.77 -7.28 23.55
C VAL A 185 -0.81 -7.15 22.37
N PHE A 186 0.28 -6.37 22.47
CA PHE A 186 1.26 -6.25 21.39
C PHE A 186 2.04 -7.55 21.17
N ARG A 187 2.32 -8.28 22.25
CA ARG A 187 2.92 -9.61 22.17
C ARG A 187 1.98 -10.60 21.46
N ALA A 188 0.68 -10.53 21.76
CA ALA A 188 -0.34 -11.35 21.09
C ALA A 188 -0.53 -10.99 19.62
N ASP A 189 -0.51 -9.69 19.26
CA ASP A 189 -0.54 -9.24 17.87
C ASP A 189 0.70 -9.74 17.10
N ALA A 190 1.90 -9.72 17.73
CA ALA A 190 3.11 -10.27 17.14
C ALA A 190 3.03 -11.82 16.97
N TYR A 191 2.47 -12.52 17.96
CA TYR A 191 2.19 -13.96 17.86
C TYR A 191 1.27 -14.28 16.67
N GLN A 192 0.17 -13.52 16.52
CA GLN A 192 -0.76 -13.66 15.39
C GLN A 192 -0.08 -13.42 14.05
N ALA A 193 0.71 -12.33 13.92
CA ALA A 193 1.42 -12.00 12.70
C ALA A 193 2.41 -13.10 12.30
N LEU A 194 3.20 -13.61 13.25
CA LEU A 194 4.13 -14.72 13.03
C LEU A 194 3.41 -16.00 12.61
N THR A 195 2.24 -16.28 13.17
CA THR A 195 1.40 -17.42 12.76
C THR A 195 0.92 -17.27 11.32
N THR A 196 0.49 -16.07 10.93
CA THR A 196 0.02 -15.77 9.56
C THR A 196 1.15 -15.85 8.52
N PHE A 197 2.39 -15.58 8.89
CA PHE A 197 3.54 -15.70 7.98
C PHE A 197 3.80 -17.15 7.57
N ASP A 198 3.52 -18.10 8.44
CA ASP A 198 3.54 -19.55 8.20
C ASP A 198 4.80 -20.04 7.47
N THR A 199 5.97 -19.59 7.93
CA THR A 199 7.26 -20.10 7.47
C THR A 199 7.79 -21.18 8.42
N GLU A 200 8.75 -21.99 7.99
CA GLU A 200 9.41 -22.98 8.85
C GLU A 200 10.04 -22.30 10.07
N GLU A 201 10.68 -21.15 9.86
CA GLU A 201 11.27 -20.32 10.93
C GLU A 201 10.19 -19.87 11.94
N THR A 202 9.09 -19.29 11.47
CA THR A 202 8.04 -18.78 12.39
C THR A 202 7.34 -19.90 13.13
N ARG A 203 7.09 -21.05 12.50
CA ARG A 203 6.53 -22.23 13.19
C ARG A 203 7.44 -22.71 14.31
N LYS A 204 8.76 -22.76 14.08
CA LYS A 204 9.74 -23.12 15.11
C LYS A 204 9.72 -22.13 16.27
N ILE A 205 9.77 -20.82 15.98
CA ILE A 205 9.71 -19.77 17.01
C ILE A 205 8.47 -19.92 17.88
N LEU A 206 7.30 -20.11 17.26
CA LEU A 206 6.03 -20.23 17.98
C LEU A 206 5.95 -21.53 18.80
N MET A 207 6.49 -22.63 18.29
CA MET A 207 6.56 -23.89 19.01
C MET A 207 7.51 -23.78 20.22
N ASP A 208 8.68 -23.18 20.05
CA ASP A 208 9.63 -22.96 21.13
C ASP A 208 9.03 -22.04 22.20
N PHE A 209 8.34 -20.95 21.78
CA PHE A 209 7.62 -20.06 22.70
C PHE A 209 6.57 -20.82 23.52
N LYS A 210 5.70 -21.61 22.86
CA LYS A 210 4.67 -22.42 23.57
C LYS A 210 5.29 -23.41 24.55
N ASN A 211 6.36 -24.09 24.16
CA ASN A 211 7.02 -25.09 25.02
C ASN A 211 7.71 -24.48 26.23
N GLN A 212 8.20 -23.24 26.11
CA GLN A 212 8.85 -22.50 27.20
C GLN A 212 7.86 -21.72 28.08
N THR A 213 6.58 -21.71 27.71
CA THR A 213 5.51 -20.98 28.41
C THR A 213 5.22 -21.63 29.76
N THR A 214 5.88 -21.16 30.81
CA THR A 214 5.70 -21.64 32.20
C THR A 214 4.88 -20.68 33.06
N ASP A 215 4.94 -19.37 32.78
CA ASP A 215 4.23 -18.36 33.56
C ASP A 215 2.83 -18.04 32.99
N SER A 216 2.00 -17.41 33.83
CA SER A 216 0.61 -17.06 33.50
C SER A 216 0.51 -15.99 32.42
N THR A 217 1.52 -15.11 32.31
CA THR A 217 1.55 -14.00 31.34
C THR A 217 1.76 -14.54 29.93
N ASP A 218 2.74 -15.43 29.74
CA ASP A 218 2.99 -16.03 28.42
C ASP A 218 1.81 -16.91 27.98
N LYS A 219 1.15 -17.64 28.92
CA LYS A 219 -0.09 -18.38 28.62
C LYS A 219 -1.18 -17.46 28.09
N LYS A 220 -1.39 -16.32 28.74
CA LYS A 220 -2.36 -15.31 28.33
C LYS A 220 -2.03 -14.74 26.94
N VAL A 221 -0.76 -14.52 26.62
CA VAL A 221 -0.33 -14.06 25.27
C VAL A 221 -0.71 -15.08 24.20
N VAL A 222 -0.48 -16.38 24.45
CA VAL A 222 -0.88 -17.45 23.51
C VAL A 222 -2.41 -17.47 23.34
N GLU A 223 -3.16 -17.46 24.45
CA GLU A 223 -4.63 -17.46 24.43
C GLU A 223 -5.20 -16.26 23.66
N LEU A 224 -4.68 -15.06 23.91
CA LEU A 224 -5.07 -13.84 23.16
C LEU A 224 -4.72 -13.94 21.68
N GLY A 225 -3.52 -14.40 21.33
CA GLY A 225 -3.10 -14.55 19.94
C GLY A 225 -3.97 -15.57 19.19
N GLU A 226 -4.28 -16.70 19.80
CA GLU A 226 -5.18 -17.71 19.23
C GLU A 226 -6.63 -17.19 19.11
N TYR A 227 -7.09 -16.40 20.09
CA TYR A 227 -8.38 -15.72 20.00
C TYR A 227 -8.44 -14.75 18.82
N PHE A 228 -7.39 -13.93 18.60
CA PHE A 228 -7.34 -13.00 17.48
C PHE A 228 -7.34 -13.72 16.12
N ILE A 229 -6.63 -14.86 16.01
CA ILE A 229 -6.62 -15.67 14.79
C ILE A 229 -8.02 -16.23 14.49
N LYS A 230 -8.74 -16.69 15.52
CA LYS A 230 -10.06 -17.34 15.37
C LYS A 230 -11.18 -16.34 15.03
N ASN A 231 -11.07 -15.07 15.45
CA ASN A 231 -12.13 -14.07 15.33
C ASN A 231 -11.78 -12.98 14.27
N LYS A 232 -10.99 -13.29 13.29
CA LYS A 232 -10.58 -12.41 12.20
C LYS A 232 -11.54 -12.36 11.01
#